data_029446b6639b99f356ec99a15f946133
#
_entry.id   029446b6639b99f356ec99a15f946133
#
_cell.length_a   1.000
_cell.length_b   1.000
_cell.length_c   1.000
_cell.angle_alpha   90.00
_cell.angle_beta   90.00
_cell.angle_gamma   90.00
#
_symmetry.space_group_name_H-M   'P 1'
#
loop_
_entity.id
_entity.type
_entity.pdbx_description
1 polymer ?
#
loop_
_entity_poly.entity_id
_entity_poly.type
_entity_poly.pdbx_seq_one_letter_code
_entity_poly.pdbx_strand_id
1 'polypeptide(L)'
;MRFKGRISKSGGFWAIEVPILDISSQGMSKAEAYVMIADAIEALVNRRGFRVQVFPGPGPEFEIGASDEADLTALLLRRARQRSRLSLAQVAARLGSRSPNSYARYEQGRAVPSIRKLSQLHAAVSGDRDLVLSESRFRPQAAASPRTDSCQETERGQVLTLNISLQGKTRRDPVSTFDASRPNVKC
;
A
#
# COMPACT_ATOMS: atom_id res chain seq x y z
N MET A 1 12.43 7.83 7.49
CA MET A 1 11.57 9.04 7.30
C MET A 1 10.12 8.70 7.58
N ARG A 2 9.35 9.65 8.17
CA ARG A 2 7.91 9.45 8.43
C ARG A 2 7.12 10.67 8.00
N PHE A 3 5.87 10.46 7.65
CA PHE A 3 4.93 11.54 7.32
C PHE A 3 3.74 11.52 8.27
N LYS A 4 3.32 12.69 8.69
CA LYS A 4 2.14 12.86 9.55
C LYS A 4 0.86 12.69 8.77
N GLY A 5 -0.09 12.01 9.39
CA GLY A 5 -1.46 11.84 8.91
C GLY A 5 -2.48 12.18 9.99
N ARG A 6 -3.73 12.29 9.59
CA ARG A 6 -4.89 12.54 10.46
C ARG A 6 -5.98 11.53 10.17
N ILE A 7 -6.67 11.14 11.23
CA ILE A 7 -7.83 10.27 11.15
C ILE A 7 -8.96 10.87 11.97
N SER A 8 -10.16 10.89 11.43
CA SER A 8 -11.35 11.43 12.09
C SER A 8 -12.57 10.57 11.80
N LYS A 9 -13.50 10.54 12.75
CA LYS A 9 -14.79 9.89 12.55
C LYS A 9 -15.74 10.85 11.84
N SER A 10 -16.33 10.39 10.75
CA SER A 10 -17.27 11.17 9.94
C SER A 10 -18.52 10.31 9.69
N GLY A 11 -19.61 10.60 10.38
CA GLY A 11 -20.82 9.78 10.30
C GLY A 11 -20.57 8.33 10.69
N GLY A 12 -20.83 7.39 9.78
CA GLY A 12 -20.66 5.95 9.97
C GLY A 12 -19.29 5.38 9.61
N PHE A 13 -18.32 6.19 9.16
CA PHE A 13 -17.00 5.76 8.72
C PHE A 13 -15.87 6.59 9.35
N TRP A 14 -14.65 6.12 9.18
CA TRP A 14 -13.43 6.80 9.57
C TRP A 14 -12.74 7.34 8.32
N ALA A 15 -12.63 8.67 8.22
CA ALA A 15 -11.84 9.34 7.20
C ALA A 15 -10.39 9.44 7.65
N ILE A 16 -9.46 9.16 6.74
CA ILE A 16 -8.02 9.15 6.99
C ILE A 16 -7.28 9.86 5.85
N GLU A 17 -6.27 10.66 6.20
CA GLU A 17 -5.50 11.42 5.22
C GLU A 17 -4.02 11.54 5.58
N VAL A 18 -3.18 11.65 4.56
CA VAL A 18 -1.77 12.01 4.64
C VAL A 18 -1.55 13.28 3.80
N PRO A 19 -1.69 14.48 4.40
CA PRO A 19 -1.78 15.73 3.65
C PRO A 19 -0.56 16.04 2.79
N ILE A 20 0.64 15.67 3.26
CA ILE A 20 1.88 15.91 2.52
C ILE A 20 1.93 15.13 1.19
N LEU A 21 1.31 13.95 1.14
CA LEU A 21 1.19 13.13 -0.04
C LEU A 21 -0.08 13.45 -0.85
N ASP A 22 -0.99 14.25 -0.30
CA ASP A 22 -2.30 14.49 -0.90
C ASP A 22 -3.06 13.17 -1.18
N ILE A 23 -3.08 12.30 -0.17
CA ILE A 23 -3.73 10.99 -0.22
C ILE A 23 -4.72 10.91 0.92
N SER A 24 -5.93 10.48 0.60
CA SER A 24 -6.99 10.21 1.56
C SER A 24 -7.64 8.86 1.29
N SER A 25 -8.23 8.27 2.33
CA SER A 25 -8.99 7.02 2.26
C SER A 25 -10.05 7.01 3.35
N GLN A 26 -10.77 5.89 3.48
CA GLN A 26 -11.77 5.70 4.51
C GLN A 26 -11.89 4.22 4.88
N GLY A 27 -12.49 3.95 6.05
CA GLY A 27 -12.81 2.60 6.51
C GLY A 27 -13.99 2.62 7.47
N MET A 28 -14.65 1.49 7.64
CA MET A 28 -15.77 1.34 8.60
C MET A 28 -15.30 1.34 10.05
N SER A 29 -14.03 1.00 10.26
CA SER A 29 -13.36 1.06 11.56
C SER A 29 -12.04 1.83 11.46
N LYS A 30 -11.52 2.28 12.62
CA LYS A 30 -10.20 2.94 12.69
C LYS A 30 -9.08 2.03 12.18
N ALA A 31 -9.16 0.74 12.51
CA ALA A 31 -8.17 -0.26 12.07
C ALA A 31 -8.21 -0.46 10.55
N GLU A 32 -9.39 -0.57 9.97
CA GLU A 32 -9.58 -0.69 8.53
C GLU A 32 -9.09 0.56 7.79
N ALA A 33 -9.39 1.77 8.30
CA ALA A 33 -8.90 3.01 7.69
C ALA A 33 -7.36 3.04 7.61
N TYR A 34 -6.65 2.52 8.63
CA TYR A 34 -5.19 2.39 8.59
C TYR A 34 -4.70 1.41 7.52
N VAL A 35 -5.40 0.30 7.33
CA VAL A 35 -5.09 -0.64 6.24
C VAL A 35 -5.33 0.01 4.89
N MET A 36 -6.47 0.65 4.71
CA MET A 36 -6.85 1.29 3.45
C MET A 36 -5.90 2.42 3.02
N ILE A 37 -5.37 3.22 3.95
CA ILE A 37 -4.40 4.26 3.60
C ILE A 37 -3.03 3.66 3.24
N ALA A 38 -2.62 2.59 3.91
CA ALA A 38 -1.39 1.88 3.57
C ALA A 38 -1.48 1.26 2.17
N ASP A 39 -2.56 0.55 1.88
CA ASP A 39 -2.83 -0.05 0.57
C ASP A 39 -2.87 1.00 -0.55
N ALA A 40 -3.50 2.15 -0.30
CA ALA A 40 -3.56 3.24 -1.27
C ALA A 40 -2.15 3.78 -1.61
N ILE A 41 -1.29 3.93 -0.61
CA ILE A 41 0.09 4.39 -0.80
C ILE A 41 0.93 3.32 -1.52
N GLU A 42 0.80 2.04 -1.12
CA GLU A 42 1.50 0.92 -1.75
C GLU A 42 1.10 0.79 -3.24
N ALA A 43 -0.18 0.91 -3.54
CA ALA A 43 -0.68 0.90 -4.92
C ALA A 43 -0.13 2.05 -5.77
N LEU A 44 0.01 3.26 -5.19
CA LEU A 44 0.57 4.42 -5.89
C LEU A 44 2.08 4.28 -6.14
N VAL A 45 2.82 3.67 -5.23
CA VAL A 45 4.25 3.37 -5.43
C VAL A 45 4.42 2.27 -6.47
N ASN A 46 3.56 1.24 -6.43
CA ASN A 46 3.51 0.11 -7.35
C ASN A 46 4.87 -0.58 -7.53
N ARG A 47 5.55 -0.88 -6.42
CA ARG A 47 6.82 -1.62 -6.41
C ARG A 47 6.71 -2.89 -5.60
N ARG A 48 7.22 -3.98 -6.16
CA ARG A 48 7.24 -5.28 -5.48
C ARG A 48 8.08 -5.19 -4.20
N GLY A 49 7.48 -5.62 -3.09
CA GLY A 49 8.14 -5.64 -1.78
C GLY A 49 8.09 -4.31 -1.02
N PHE A 50 7.60 -3.23 -1.62
CA PHE A 50 7.36 -1.99 -0.88
C PHE A 50 6.19 -2.19 0.09
N ARG A 51 6.38 -1.77 1.35
CA ARG A 51 5.36 -1.87 2.40
C ARG A 51 5.32 -0.59 3.20
N VAL A 52 4.11 -0.17 3.52
CA VAL A 52 3.83 0.98 4.38
C VAL A 52 3.60 0.51 5.82
N GLN A 53 4.25 1.18 6.76
CA GLN A 53 4.02 1.00 8.18
C GLN A 53 3.23 2.18 8.72
N VAL A 54 2.14 1.90 9.42
CA VAL A 54 1.34 2.92 10.09
C VAL A 54 1.68 2.92 11.57
N PHE A 55 1.91 4.10 12.12
CA PHE A 55 2.23 4.32 13.52
C PHE A 55 1.10 5.13 14.16
N PRO A 56 0.09 4.48 14.75
CA PRO A 56 -1.00 5.17 15.42
C PRO A 56 -0.49 6.01 16.58
N GLY A 57 -0.94 7.26 16.66
CA GLY A 57 -0.66 8.17 17.75
C GLY A 57 -1.82 8.30 18.75
N PRO A 58 -1.64 9.05 19.83
CA PRO A 58 -2.75 9.41 20.70
C PRO A 58 -3.70 10.36 19.96
N GLY A 59 -5.00 10.05 19.99
CA GLY A 59 -6.03 10.89 19.37
C GLY A 59 -6.17 10.72 17.86
N PRO A 60 -6.29 11.84 17.11
CA PRO A 60 -6.56 11.83 15.66
C PRO A 60 -5.29 11.77 14.80
N GLU A 61 -4.11 11.80 15.38
CA GLU A 61 -2.85 11.81 14.66
C GLU A 61 -2.27 10.41 14.50
N PHE A 62 -1.59 10.19 13.39
CA PHE A 62 -0.77 9.03 13.14
C PHE A 62 0.42 9.42 12.25
N GLU A 63 1.36 8.51 12.12
CA GLU A 63 2.46 8.67 11.17
C GLU A 63 2.53 7.45 10.24
N ILE A 64 3.07 7.66 9.05
CA ILE A 64 3.41 6.58 8.13
C ILE A 64 4.90 6.57 7.88
N GLY A 65 5.46 5.40 7.78
CA GLY A 65 6.81 5.12 7.26
C GLY A 65 6.72 4.05 6.18
N ALA A 66 7.84 3.73 5.59
CA ALA A 66 7.88 2.66 4.59
C ALA A 66 9.14 1.81 4.75
N SER A 67 9.09 0.60 4.17
CA SER A 67 10.24 -0.31 4.10
C SER A 67 11.37 0.26 3.26
N ASP A 68 11.04 1.11 2.27
CA ASP A 68 11.99 1.81 1.42
C ASP A 68 11.73 3.31 1.45
N GLU A 69 12.65 4.07 2.02
CA GLU A 69 12.56 5.53 2.14
C GLU A 69 12.78 6.24 0.79
N ALA A 70 13.53 5.64 -0.13
CA ALA A 70 13.74 6.21 -1.46
C ALA A 70 12.44 6.24 -2.25
N ASP A 71 11.68 5.16 -2.20
CA ASP A 71 10.39 5.05 -2.89
C ASP A 71 9.33 5.98 -2.27
N LEU A 72 9.33 6.09 -0.94
CA LEU A 72 8.44 7.02 -0.25
C LEU A 72 8.78 8.49 -0.57
N THR A 73 10.07 8.81 -0.67
CA THR A 73 10.55 10.15 -1.08
C THR A 73 10.20 10.43 -2.55
N ALA A 74 10.34 9.44 -3.43
CA ALA A 74 9.96 9.55 -4.82
C ALA A 74 8.47 9.84 -4.98
N LEU A 75 7.62 9.14 -4.21
CA LEU A 75 6.18 9.40 -4.17
C LEU A 75 5.88 10.84 -3.71
N LEU A 76 6.54 11.32 -2.64
CA LEU A 76 6.40 12.69 -2.16
C LEU A 76 6.66 13.71 -3.27
N LEU A 77 7.80 13.60 -3.95
CA LEU A 77 8.19 14.54 -5.00
C LEU A 77 7.22 14.48 -6.20
N ARG A 78 6.82 13.29 -6.60
CA ARG A 78 5.85 13.08 -7.69
C ARG A 78 4.49 13.70 -7.36
N ARG A 79 3.96 13.46 -6.17
CA ARG A 79 2.68 14.01 -5.72
C ARG A 79 2.74 15.54 -5.59
N ALA A 80 3.82 16.09 -5.01
CA ALA A 80 4.02 17.54 -4.91
C ALA A 80 4.02 18.21 -6.29
N ARG A 81 4.72 17.64 -7.28
CA ARG A 81 4.72 18.16 -8.66
C ARG A 81 3.34 18.06 -9.31
N GLN A 82 2.66 16.91 -9.17
CA GLN A 82 1.32 16.72 -9.74
C GLN A 82 0.31 17.72 -9.18
N ARG A 83 0.34 17.95 -7.86
CA ARG A 83 -0.50 18.94 -7.19
C ARG A 83 -0.27 20.36 -7.72
N SER A 84 0.98 20.69 -7.99
CA SER A 84 1.36 22.00 -8.57
C SER A 84 1.19 22.05 -10.10
N ARG A 85 0.71 20.97 -10.73
CA ARG A 85 0.48 20.86 -12.19
C ARG A 85 1.71 21.19 -13.04
N LEU A 86 2.91 20.93 -12.52
CA LEU A 86 4.16 21.20 -13.21
C LEU A 86 4.59 20.00 -14.07
N SER A 87 5.10 20.28 -15.26
CA SER A 87 5.81 19.30 -16.07
C SER A 87 7.23 19.06 -15.53
N LEU A 88 7.84 17.94 -15.87
CA LEU A 88 9.24 17.64 -15.54
C LEU A 88 10.22 18.71 -16.07
N ALA A 89 9.94 19.24 -17.26
CA ALA A 89 10.74 20.29 -17.86
C ALA A 89 10.66 21.62 -17.06
N GLN A 90 9.46 21.99 -16.62
CA GLN A 90 9.28 23.18 -15.78
C GLN A 90 9.99 23.06 -14.43
N VAL A 91 9.93 21.90 -13.79
CA VAL A 91 10.66 21.68 -12.52
C VAL A 91 12.17 21.72 -12.76
N ALA A 92 12.66 21.09 -13.83
CA ALA A 92 14.08 21.16 -14.20
C ALA A 92 14.55 22.61 -14.43
N ALA A 93 13.75 23.40 -15.14
CA ALA A 93 14.06 24.82 -15.35
C ALA A 93 14.12 25.61 -14.02
N ARG A 94 13.19 25.38 -13.08
CA ARG A 94 13.23 25.99 -11.73
C ARG A 94 14.46 25.58 -10.92
N LEU A 95 15.00 24.41 -11.18
CA LEU A 95 16.23 23.91 -10.57
C LEU A 95 17.51 24.36 -11.28
N GLY A 96 17.39 25.19 -12.33
CA GLY A 96 18.53 25.63 -13.16
C GLY A 96 19.11 24.52 -14.05
N SER A 97 18.38 23.43 -14.25
CA SER A 97 18.82 22.29 -15.07
C SER A 97 18.21 22.33 -16.47
N ARG A 98 19.04 22.04 -17.47
CA ARG A 98 18.58 21.94 -18.87
C ARG A 98 17.90 20.61 -19.19
N SER A 99 18.08 19.59 -18.34
CA SER A 99 17.55 18.25 -18.60
C SER A 99 16.41 17.89 -17.63
N PRO A 100 15.21 17.55 -18.12
CA PRO A 100 14.12 17.02 -17.30
C PRO A 100 14.51 15.76 -16.53
N ASN A 101 15.43 14.96 -17.06
CA ASN A 101 15.90 13.73 -16.42
C ASN A 101 16.64 13.97 -15.10
N SER A 102 17.20 15.18 -14.90
CA SER A 102 17.87 15.54 -13.65
C SER A 102 16.93 15.47 -12.46
N TYR A 103 15.64 15.80 -12.65
CA TYR A 103 14.61 15.70 -11.63
C TYR A 103 13.89 14.34 -11.68
N ALA A 104 13.56 13.84 -12.85
CA ALA A 104 12.80 12.61 -13.04
C ALA A 104 13.42 11.40 -12.32
N ARG A 105 14.75 11.32 -12.22
CA ARG A 105 15.46 10.26 -11.50
C ARG A 105 15.08 10.18 -10.01
N TYR A 106 14.78 11.29 -9.39
CA TYR A 106 14.32 11.34 -8.00
C TYR A 106 12.86 10.88 -7.86
N GLU A 107 11.97 11.27 -8.78
CA GLU A 107 10.59 10.79 -8.79
C GLU A 107 10.45 9.30 -9.11
N GLN A 108 11.48 8.73 -9.76
CA GLN A 108 11.53 7.30 -10.09
C GLN A 108 12.22 6.47 -9.00
N GLY A 109 12.67 7.09 -7.91
CA GLY A 109 13.41 6.40 -6.85
C GLY A 109 14.79 5.87 -7.30
N ARG A 110 15.30 6.31 -8.45
CA ARG A 110 16.64 5.93 -8.97
C ARG A 110 17.77 6.65 -8.28
N ALA A 111 17.47 7.71 -7.53
CA ALA A 111 18.43 8.47 -6.75
C ALA A 111 17.79 8.93 -5.46
N VAL A 112 18.51 8.76 -4.36
CA VAL A 112 18.11 9.25 -3.03
C VAL A 112 18.70 10.65 -2.85
N PRO A 113 17.88 11.68 -2.63
CA PRO A 113 18.38 13.00 -2.39
C PRO A 113 18.95 13.12 -0.96
N SER A 114 20.04 13.87 -0.77
CA SER A 114 20.40 14.34 0.56
C SER A 114 19.31 15.27 1.12
N ILE A 115 19.28 15.50 2.43
CA ILE A 115 18.30 16.39 3.08
C ILE A 115 18.27 17.77 2.42
N ARG A 116 19.46 18.36 2.19
CA ARG A 116 19.57 19.65 1.51
C ARG A 116 19.00 19.58 0.09
N LYS A 117 19.29 18.50 -0.64
CA LYS A 117 18.76 18.32 -2.00
C LYS A 117 17.25 18.10 -2.01
N LEU A 118 16.73 17.34 -1.06
CA LEU A 118 15.29 17.14 -0.90
C LEU A 118 14.55 18.47 -0.66
N SER A 119 15.08 19.32 0.22
CA SER A 119 14.52 20.65 0.45
C SER A 119 14.49 21.49 -0.83
N GLN A 120 15.59 21.50 -1.61
CA GLN A 120 15.64 22.21 -2.90
C GLN A 120 14.65 21.65 -3.93
N LEU A 121 14.55 20.32 -4.03
CA LEU A 121 13.60 19.66 -4.95
C LEU A 121 12.16 19.98 -4.55
N HIS A 122 11.86 19.92 -3.26
CA HIS A 122 10.52 20.21 -2.76
C HIS A 122 10.14 21.69 -2.95
N ALA A 123 11.02 22.62 -2.66
CA ALA A 123 10.82 24.06 -2.90
C ALA A 123 10.55 24.35 -4.39
N ALA A 124 11.27 23.69 -5.30
CA ALA A 124 11.05 23.86 -6.74
C ALA A 124 9.66 23.41 -7.22
N VAL A 125 9.02 22.46 -6.54
CA VAL A 125 7.70 21.95 -6.91
C VAL A 125 6.57 22.53 -6.08
N SER A 126 6.79 22.90 -4.81
CA SER A 126 5.75 23.35 -3.88
C SER A 126 5.64 24.87 -3.77
N GLY A 127 6.66 25.59 -4.17
CA GLY A 127 6.71 27.06 -4.28
C GLY A 127 6.58 27.83 -2.96
N ASP A 128 5.54 27.57 -2.22
CA ASP A 128 5.13 28.27 -0.99
C ASP A 128 5.19 27.41 0.29
N ARG A 129 5.71 26.21 0.19
CA ARG A 129 5.72 25.25 1.31
C ARG A 129 7.12 24.70 1.56
N ASP A 130 7.57 24.81 2.79
CA ASP A 130 8.82 24.24 3.25
C ASP A 130 8.62 22.87 3.91
N LEU A 131 9.64 22.03 3.82
CA LEU A 131 9.73 20.81 4.59
C LEU A 131 10.30 21.12 5.98
N VAL A 132 9.52 20.79 7.00
CA VAL A 132 9.94 20.91 8.39
C VAL A 132 10.30 19.52 8.92
N LEU A 133 11.52 19.38 9.43
CA LEU A 133 11.95 18.18 10.16
C LEU A 133 11.51 18.30 11.61
N SER A 134 10.86 17.27 12.12
CA SER A 134 10.48 17.19 13.52
C SER A 134 10.75 15.78 14.05
N GLU A 135 11.07 15.67 15.35
CA GLU A 135 11.21 14.37 15.99
C GLU A 135 9.84 13.69 16.13
N SER A 136 9.82 12.39 15.88
CA SER A 136 8.62 11.57 16.08
C SER A 136 8.56 11.08 17.53
N ARG A 137 7.41 11.26 18.17
CA ARG A 137 7.10 10.70 19.50
C ARG A 137 6.40 9.35 19.41
N PHE A 138 6.02 8.92 18.23
CA PHE A 138 5.29 7.66 18.03
C PHE A 138 6.30 6.52 17.92
N ARG A 139 6.21 5.59 18.87
CA ARG A 139 6.98 4.34 18.80
C ARG A 139 6.27 3.37 17.86
N PRO A 140 7.01 2.53 17.11
CA PRO A 140 6.39 1.41 16.41
C PRO A 140 5.65 0.57 17.45
N GLN A 141 4.35 0.38 17.30
CA GLN A 141 3.70 -0.74 17.94
C GLN A 141 4.35 -1.98 17.36
N ALA A 142 4.97 -2.79 18.21
CA ALA A 142 5.40 -4.12 17.78
C ALA A 142 4.21 -4.74 17.05
N ALA A 143 4.41 -5.11 15.79
CA ALA A 143 3.39 -5.78 15.02
C ALA A 143 2.84 -6.88 15.92
N ALA A 144 1.56 -6.81 16.24
CA ALA A 144 0.91 -7.89 16.94
C ALA A 144 1.11 -9.10 16.04
N SER A 145 2.01 -9.98 16.44
CA SER A 145 2.19 -11.26 15.79
C SER A 145 0.79 -11.84 15.64
N PRO A 146 0.41 -12.38 14.46
CA PRO A 146 -0.84 -13.09 14.36
C PRO A 146 -0.85 -14.07 15.52
N ARG A 147 -1.83 -13.93 16.40
CA ARG A 147 -2.05 -14.92 17.45
C ARG A 147 -2.25 -16.22 16.71
N THR A 148 -1.23 -17.04 16.69
CA THR A 148 -1.39 -18.46 16.51
C THR A 148 -2.29 -18.85 17.68
N ASP A 149 -3.57 -19.02 17.42
CA ASP A 149 -4.45 -19.73 18.30
C ASP A 149 -3.80 -21.12 18.47
N SER A 150 -2.98 -21.22 19.52
CA SER A 150 -2.57 -22.51 20.02
C SER A 150 -3.86 -23.17 20.52
N CYS A 151 -4.42 -24.02 19.67
CA CYS A 151 -5.32 -25.06 20.13
C CYS A 151 -4.61 -25.76 21.28
N GLN A 152 -5.02 -25.46 22.49
CA GLN A 152 -4.71 -26.32 23.63
C GLN A 152 -5.45 -27.62 23.38
N GLU A 153 -4.73 -28.58 22.86
CA GLU A 153 -5.11 -29.98 22.89
C GLU A 153 -5.24 -30.40 24.37
N THR A 154 -6.48 -30.30 24.86
CA THR A 154 -6.81 -30.97 26.11
C THR A 154 -6.94 -32.44 25.78
N GLU A 155 -5.87 -33.21 26.05
CA GLU A 155 -5.94 -34.65 26.15
C GLU A 155 -7.00 -35.06 27.16
N ARG A 156 -8.15 -35.50 26.68
CA ARG A 156 -9.01 -36.47 27.34
C ARG A 156 -9.50 -37.44 26.26
N GLY A 157 -8.92 -38.59 26.30
CA GLY A 157 -9.26 -39.71 25.43
C GLY A 157 -10.76 -40.07 25.50
N GLN A 158 -11.37 -40.03 24.34
CA GLN A 158 -12.49 -40.92 24.00
C GLN A 158 -12.40 -41.19 22.50
N VAL A 159 -11.97 -42.39 22.20
CA VAL A 159 -12.03 -42.98 20.86
C VAL A 159 -13.51 -43.13 20.49
N LEU A 160 -14.03 -42.26 19.65
CA LEU A 160 -15.30 -42.48 18.96
C LEU A 160 -15.02 -43.02 17.57
N THR A 161 -15.15 -44.34 17.48
CA THR A 161 -15.11 -45.07 16.22
C THR A 161 -16.41 -44.79 15.46
N LEU A 162 -16.34 -43.93 14.45
CA LEU A 162 -17.44 -43.73 13.52
C LEU A 162 -17.33 -44.75 12.38
N ASN A 163 -18.12 -45.83 12.48
CA ASN A 163 -18.38 -46.77 11.41
C ASN A 163 -19.27 -46.11 10.35
N ILE A 164 -18.71 -45.71 9.21
CA ILE A 164 -19.50 -45.30 8.04
C ILE A 164 -19.71 -46.53 7.17
N SER A 165 -20.91 -47.13 7.27
CA SER A 165 -21.36 -48.16 6.35
C SER A 165 -21.66 -47.53 4.98
N LEU A 166 -20.84 -47.86 3.98
CA LEU A 166 -21.11 -47.60 2.60
C LEU A 166 -22.14 -48.64 2.10
N GLN A 167 -23.41 -48.24 1.99
CA GLN A 167 -24.38 -48.99 1.20
C GLN A 167 -24.35 -48.54 -0.24
N GLY A 168 -23.86 -49.41 -1.11
CA GLY A 168 -23.85 -49.21 -2.53
C GLY A 168 -25.26 -49.26 -3.13
N LYS A 169 -25.46 -48.42 -4.12
CA LYS A 169 -26.53 -48.59 -5.11
C LYS A 169 -25.97 -48.34 -6.50
N THR A 170 -25.60 -49.42 -7.12
CA THR A 170 -25.32 -49.55 -8.56
C THR A 170 -26.55 -49.22 -9.38
N ARG A 171 -26.43 -48.32 -10.34
CA ARG A 171 -27.25 -48.33 -11.55
C ARG A 171 -26.35 -48.11 -12.76
N ARG A 172 -26.45 -49.11 -13.63
CA ARG A 172 -25.78 -49.27 -14.95
C ARG A 172 -26.52 -48.44 -16.00
N ASP A 173 -25.72 -47.80 -16.87
CA ASP A 173 -25.71 -47.73 -18.34
C ASP A 173 -26.91 -47.09 -19.09
N PRO A 174 -26.75 -46.63 -20.36
CA PRO A 174 -25.66 -46.91 -21.30
C PRO A 174 -25.13 -45.71 -22.14
N VAL A 175 -23.92 -45.89 -22.62
CA VAL A 175 -23.27 -45.54 -23.91
C VAL A 175 -24.11 -44.78 -24.93
N SER A 176 -23.59 -43.63 -25.39
CA SER A 176 -23.72 -43.25 -26.80
C SER A 176 -22.43 -42.57 -27.27
N THR A 177 -21.74 -43.32 -28.09
CA THR A 177 -20.74 -42.91 -29.06
C THR A 177 -21.28 -41.80 -29.96
N PHE A 178 -20.52 -40.74 -30.16
CA PHE A 178 -20.59 -39.98 -31.41
C PHE A 178 -19.20 -39.59 -31.90
N ASP A 179 -19.03 -39.97 -33.14
CA ASP A 179 -17.86 -40.10 -33.98
C ASP A 179 -17.30 -38.76 -34.47
N ALA A 180 -16.05 -38.81 -34.81
CA ALA A 180 -15.24 -37.77 -35.43
C ALA A 180 -15.74 -37.40 -36.82
N SER A 181 -15.57 -36.14 -37.23
CA SER A 181 -15.08 -35.79 -38.58
C SER A 181 -14.81 -34.29 -38.72
N ARG A 182 -13.59 -33.97 -39.04
CA ARG A 182 -13.11 -32.72 -39.69
C ARG A 182 -13.80 -32.60 -41.08
N PRO A 183 -13.77 -31.45 -41.81
CA PRO A 183 -12.55 -30.74 -42.14
C PRO A 183 -12.69 -29.18 -42.28
N ASN A 184 -11.55 -28.53 -42.11
CA ASN A 184 -10.85 -27.58 -42.99
C ASN A 184 -11.69 -26.76 -44.00
N VAL A 185 -11.60 -25.42 -44.00
CA VAL A 185 -11.28 -24.59 -45.20
C VAL A 185 -11.01 -23.15 -44.80
N LYS A 186 -9.92 -22.65 -45.36
CA LYS A 186 -9.38 -21.33 -45.62
C LYS A 186 -10.42 -20.24 -46.00
N CYS A 187 -10.25 -19.06 -45.53
CA CYS A 187 -9.82 -17.83 -46.24
C CYS A 187 -9.48 -16.79 -45.15
#